data_8bae529e8e1534e13d37ecbead26e68e
#
_entry.id   8bae529e8e1534e13d37ecbead26e68e
#
_cell.length_a   1.000
_cell.length_b   1.000
_cell.length_c   1.000
_cell.angle_alpha   90.00
_cell.angle_beta   90.00
_cell.angle_gamma   90.00
#
_symmetry.space_group_name_H-M   'P 1'
#
loop_
_entity.id
_entity.type
_entity.pdbx_description
1 polymer ?
#
loop_
_entity_poly.entity_id
_entity_poly.type
_entity_poly.pdbx_seq_one_letter_code
_entity_poly.pdbx_strand_id
1 'polypeptide(L)'
;MKKKTMAFMAGTMILGAILSGCGVKEDNTQSTLSSSSEVSQTEASPSSEAAQSSALSTGYPITIETKGSDFITVEQTYNEAPDRAVTANASSIELFYNLGLSDRIVGTIAIDNAPGDDWKELYDSLNILGDKMTISKEVIAAAEPDVIIGRSATFAEGTFGSIPELNELGINVYAQKASDMSTDVSMQSIIDDVTTLGKIFNVQDKANAYAKTLTERLNTVSEKVAASAGDKTLNVLVMATYKEGTFVVFGANAKLQNGMLSALNCVNVMNKGGSSLTLENLVEANPDVIIYVTADRNAESDAKAVESMKNEEILASVPAVANNKIIEVPYDAFMDYGVRNFDTLEELSDFLYN
;
A
#
# COMPACT_ATOMS: atom_id res chain seq x y z
N MET A 1 -3.52 -42.05 30.07
CA MET A 1 -4.92 -42.47 30.29
C MET A 1 -5.72 -41.27 30.77
N LYS A 2 -6.62 -40.76 29.98
CA LYS A 2 -7.96 -40.20 30.23
C LYS A 2 -8.42 -39.47 28.98
N LYS A 3 -9.22 -40.15 28.17
CA LYS A 3 -10.00 -39.61 27.06
C LYS A 3 -11.08 -38.70 27.63
N LYS A 4 -11.29 -37.50 27.06
CA LYS A 4 -12.53 -36.75 27.21
C LYS A 4 -13.14 -36.55 25.84
N THR A 5 -14.25 -37.21 25.66
CA THR A 5 -15.21 -37.14 24.58
C THR A 5 -15.92 -35.79 24.64
N MET A 6 -16.10 -35.15 23.51
CA MET A 6 -16.94 -33.95 23.42
C MET A 6 -18.06 -34.18 22.42
N ALA A 7 -19.27 -33.99 22.90
CA ALA A 7 -20.52 -34.32 22.23
C ALA A 7 -20.89 -33.24 21.19
N PHE A 8 -21.41 -33.73 20.05
CA PHE A 8 -22.13 -32.97 19.01
C PHE A 8 -23.51 -32.56 19.53
N MET A 9 -23.90 -31.30 19.36
CA MET A 9 -25.29 -30.85 19.42
C MET A 9 -25.68 -30.24 18.07
N ALA A 10 -26.58 -30.95 17.41
CA ALA A 10 -27.31 -30.49 16.24
C ALA A 10 -28.48 -29.61 16.70
N GLY A 11 -28.64 -28.45 16.10
CA GLY A 11 -29.79 -27.54 16.30
C GLY A 11 -30.49 -27.27 14.99
N THR A 12 -31.74 -27.61 14.96
CA THR A 12 -32.71 -27.78 13.89
C THR A 12 -33.19 -26.45 13.31
N MET A 13 -33.38 -26.43 11.96
CA MET A 13 -34.11 -25.43 11.16
C MET A 13 -35.54 -25.22 11.65
N ILE A 14 -35.99 -23.97 11.56
CA ILE A 14 -37.44 -23.64 11.42
C ILE A 14 -37.58 -22.67 10.23
N LEU A 15 -38.32 -23.17 9.26
CA LEU A 15 -38.82 -22.54 8.07
C LEU A 15 -40.13 -21.81 8.40
N GLY A 16 -40.29 -20.57 8.00
CA GLY A 16 -41.54 -19.83 8.10
C GLY A 16 -41.75 -18.93 6.90
N ALA A 17 -42.52 -19.44 5.96
CA ALA A 17 -43.04 -18.68 4.83
C ALA A 17 -44.42 -18.11 5.18
N ILE A 18 -44.67 -16.84 4.85
CA ILE A 18 -46.02 -16.31 4.68
C ILE A 18 -46.05 -15.42 3.41
N LEU A 19 -46.93 -15.81 2.51
CA LEU A 19 -47.38 -15.17 1.28
C LEU A 19 -48.53 -14.17 1.53
N SER A 20 -48.74 -13.30 0.57
CA SER A 20 -49.97 -12.56 0.19
C SER A 20 -49.88 -11.06 0.43
N GLY A 21 -50.25 -10.19 -0.48
CA GLY A 21 -50.98 -10.28 -1.75
C GLY A 21 -51.14 -8.90 -2.39
N CYS A 22 -51.51 -8.95 -3.61
CA CYS A 22 -51.86 -7.95 -4.64
C CYS A 22 -52.57 -6.66 -4.24
N GLY A 23 -52.36 -5.60 -5.08
CA GLY A 23 -53.25 -4.47 -5.23
C GLY A 23 -52.79 -3.42 -6.24
N VAL A 24 -53.14 -3.63 -7.51
CA VAL A 24 -53.01 -2.69 -8.64
C VAL A 24 -54.09 -1.60 -8.53
N LYS A 25 -53.78 -0.32 -8.84
CA LYS A 25 -54.56 0.49 -9.80
C LYS A 25 -53.85 1.79 -10.18
N GLU A 26 -53.70 1.95 -11.48
CA GLU A 26 -53.49 3.22 -12.19
C GLU A 26 -54.64 4.18 -11.93
N ASP A 27 -54.38 5.50 -11.98
CA ASP A 27 -55.14 6.38 -12.86
C ASP A 27 -54.39 7.68 -13.17
N ASN A 28 -54.49 8.03 -14.40
CA ASN A 28 -53.97 9.11 -15.21
C ASN A 28 -54.93 10.30 -15.09
N THR A 29 -54.47 11.55 -14.98
CA THR A 29 -55.12 12.65 -15.72
C THR A 29 -54.22 13.90 -15.84
N GLN A 30 -54.13 14.32 -17.04
CA GLN A 30 -53.49 15.48 -17.64
C GLN A 30 -54.47 16.68 -17.64
N SER A 31 -53.98 17.93 -17.47
CA SER A 31 -54.51 19.16 -18.05
C SER A 31 -53.70 20.38 -17.58
N THR A 32 -52.95 20.98 -18.39
CA THR A 32 -53.10 22.07 -19.42
C THR A 32 -53.39 23.49 -18.90
N LEU A 33 -52.42 24.40 -19.24
CA LEU A 33 -52.56 25.79 -19.74
C LEU A 33 -53.17 26.87 -18.78
N SER A 34 -52.63 28.03 -18.59
CA SER A 34 -52.23 29.13 -19.46
C SER A 34 -51.83 30.37 -18.68
N SER A 35 -50.80 31.02 -19.13
CA SER A 35 -50.51 32.42 -19.46
C SER A 35 -51.14 33.59 -18.63
N SER A 36 -50.32 34.55 -18.26
CA SER A 36 -50.12 35.87 -18.84
C SER A 36 -49.45 36.83 -17.87
N SER A 37 -48.38 37.36 -18.33
CA SER A 37 -47.86 38.75 -18.34
C SER A 37 -48.49 39.79 -17.42
N GLU A 38 -47.61 40.52 -16.69
CA GLU A 38 -47.51 41.98 -16.88
C GLU A 38 -46.27 42.57 -16.22
N VAL A 39 -45.69 43.53 -16.92
CA VAL A 39 -44.50 44.30 -16.70
C VAL A 39 -44.82 45.44 -15.76
N SER A 40 -43.88 45.77 -14.84
CA SER A 40 -43.71 47.18 -14.46
C SER A 40 -42.26 47.44 -13.99
N GLN A 41 -41.66 48.37 -14.67
CA GLN A 41 -40.36 48.99 -14.41
C GLN A 41 -40.45 49.96 -13.21
N THR A 42 -39.35 50.13 -12.52
CA THR A 42 -38.66 51.41 -12.16
C THR A 42 -37.82 51.18 -10.93
N GLU A 43 -36.64 51.45 -10.93
CA GLU A 43 -35.60 52.45 -10.89
C GLU A 43 -34.34 52.02 -10.20
N ALA A 44 -33.25 52.51 -10.71
CA ALA A 44 -31.88 52.18 -10.36
C ALA A 44 -31.33 52.95 -9.15
N SER A 45 -30.30 52.41 -8.58
CA SER A 45 -29.01 52.97 -8.08
C SER A 45 -28.73 52.75 -6.60
N PRO A 46 -27.45 52.77 -6.16
CA PRO A 46 -26.26 52.24 -6.82
C PRO A 46 -25.43 51.25 -5.94
N SER A 47 -24.68 50.41 -6.64
CA SER A 47 -23.30 50.03 -6.31
C SER A 47 -22.88 49.93 -4.83
N SER A 48 -22.78 48.69 -4.34
CA SER A 48 -21.63 48.30 -3.57
C SER A 48 -21.04 47.06 -4.23
N GLU A 49 -19.91 47.22 -4.86
CA GLU A 49 -18.99 46.14 -5.20
C GLU A 49 -18.62 45.39 -3.93
N ALA A 50 -19.39 44.40 -3.57
CA ALA A 50 -18.92 43.31 -2.72
C ALA A 50 -17.98 42.48 -3.60
N ALA A 51 -16.69 42.62 -3.36
CA ALA A 51 -15.69 41.71 -3.84
C ALA A 51 -16.19 40.30 -3.56
N GLN A 52 -16.70 39.61 -4.59
CA GLN A 52 -16.83 38.19 -4.59
C GLN A 52 -15.39 37.64 -4.54
N SER A 53 -14.89 37.44 -3.33
CA SER A 53 -13.88 36.42 -3.09
C SER A 53 -14.43 35.15 -3.68
N SER A 54 -13.91 34.73 -4.84
CA SER A 54 -14.08 33.42 -5.35
C SER A 54 -13.46 32.49 -4.28
N ALA A 55 -14.29 32.02 -3.36
CA ALA A 55 -13.94 30.89 -2.52
C ALA A 55 -13.67 29.75 -3.51
N LEU A 56 -12.38 29.47 -3.72
CA LEU A 56 -11.94 28.22 -4.33
C LEU A 56 -12.67 27.13 -3.57
N SER A 57 -13.55 26.40 -4.26
CA SER A 57 -14.18 25.22 -3.70
C SER A 57 -13.06 24.33 -3.19
N THR A 58 -12.93 24.18 -1.88
CA THR A 58 -11.85 23.44 -1.23
C THR A 58 -11.92 21.93 -1.52
N GLY A 59 -12.96 21.47 -2.26
CA GLY A 59 -13.18 20.06 -2.56
C GLY A 59 -13.59 19.21 -1.34
N TYR A 60 -13.64 19.77 -0.16
CA TYR A 60 -14.07 19.09 1.07
C TYR A 60 -15.57 19.31 1.36
N PRO A 61 -16.21 18.37 2.11
CA PRO A 61 -15.64 17.13 2.66
C PRO A 61 -15.35 16.09 1.57
N ILE A 62 -14.33 15.26 1.80
CA ILE A 62 -14.07 14.08 0.97
C ILE A 62 -14.20 12.82 1.82
N THR A 63 -14.70 11.75 1.23
CA THR A 63 -14.76 10.42 1.88
C THR A 63 -13.97 9.44 1.03
N ILE A 64 -13.13 8.66 1.68
CA ILE A 64 -12.36 7.58 1.09
C ILE A 64 -12.58 6.30 1.89
N GLU A 65 -12.37 5.16 1.22
CA GLU A 65 -12.33 3.86 1.87
C GLU A 65 -10.89 3.47 2.20
N THR A 66 -10.69 2.84 3.36
CA THR A 66 -9.41 2.30 3.79
C THR A 66 -9.61 0.97 4.51
N LYS A 67 -8.54 0.15 4.64
CA LYS A 67 -8.61 -1.16 5.31
C LYS A 67 -7.41 -1.35 6.22
N GLY A 68 -7.67 -1.75 7.47
CA GLY A 68 -6.66 -2.16 8.42
C GLY A 68 -6.19 -3.61 8.22
N SER A 69 -5.58 -4.16 9.25
CA SER A 69 -5.07 -5.53 9.26
C SER A 69 -6.16 -6.61 9.23
N ASP A 70 -7.38 -6.26 9.57
CA ASP A 70 -8.57 -7.12 9.53
C ASP A 70 -9.23 -7.18 8.14
N PHE A 71 -8.75 -6.35 7.19
CA PHE A 71 -9.30 -6.19 5.84
C PHE A 71 -10.76 -5.75 5.78
N ILE A 72 -11.30 -5.19 6.86
CA ILE A 72 -12.62 -4.58 6.87
C ILE A 72 -12.53 -3.18 6.28
N THR A 73 -13.42 -2.88 5.33
CA THR A 73 -13.49 -1.54 4.74
C THR A 73 -14.10 -0.56 5.75
N VAL A 74 -13.40 0.55 5.97
CA VAL A 74 -13.84 1.66 6.84
C VAL A 74 -13.81 2.94 6.01
N GLU A 75 -14.91 3.70 6.05
CA GLU A 75 -14.95 5.04 5.46
C GLU A 75 -14.24 6.06 6.35
N GLN A 76 -13.44 6.91 5.73
CA GLN A 76 -12.75 8.04 6.38
C GLN A 76 -13.21 9.33 5.73
N THR A 77 -13.80 10.22 6.51
CA THR A 77 -14.24 11.53 6.04
C THR A 77 -13.29 12.63 6.52
N TYR A 78 -12.77 13.38 5.57
CA TYR A 78 -11.92 14.55 5.82
C TYR A 78 -12.76 15.80 5.52
N ASN A 79 -12.93 16.67 6.51
CA ASN A 79 -13.66 17.92 6.37
C ASN A 79 -12.77 19.06 5.87
N GLU A 80 -11.47 18.91 6.01
CA GLU A 80 -10.40 19.80 5.56
C GLU A 80 -9.12 19.01 5.35
N ALA A 81 -8.09 19.61 4.78
CA ALA A 81 -6.78 19.00 4.63
C ALA A 81 -6.14 18.81 6.02
N PRO A 82 -5.65 17.59 6.36
CA PRO A 82 -4.95 17.38 7.62
C PRO A 82 -3.68 18.23 7.71
N ASP A 83 -3.42 18.77 8.90
CA ASP A 83 -2.22 19.58 9.19
C ASP A 83 -1.15 18.79 9.93
N ARG A 84 -1.53 17.69 10.60
CA ARG A 84 -0.66 16.93 11.50
C ARG A 84 -0.71 15.44 11.14
N ALA A 85 0.31 14.98 10.45
CA ALA A 85 0.37 13.58 10.00
C ALA A 85 1.43 12.78 10.76
N VAL A 86 1.10 11.55 11.11
CA VAL A 86 2.09 10.53 11.48
C VAL A 86 2.30 9.61 10.29
N THR A 87 3.56 9.44 9.89
CA THR A 87 3.96 8.48 8.84
C THR A 87 4.45 7.18 9.49
N ALA A 88 3.90 6.05 9.09
CA ALA A 88 4.08 4.78 9.79
C ALA A 88 4.95 3.75 9.05
N ASN A 89 5.66 4.17 8.01
CA ASN A 89 6.62 3.38 7.23
C ASN A 89 7.44 4.29 6.29
N ALA A 90 8.53 3.79 5.73
CA ALA A 90 9.41 4.54 4.85
C ALA A 90 8.65 5.11 3.63
N SER A 91 7.80 4.31 2.99
CA SER A 91 7.04 4.74 1.82
C SER A 91 6.08 5.90 2.10
N SER A 92 5.50 6.00 3.29
CA SER A 92 4.65 7.15 3.65
C SER A 92 5.47 8.44 3.80
N ILE A 93 6.71 8.36 4.33
CA ILE A 93 7.62 9.53 4.38
C ILE A 93 7.96 10.00 2.97
N GLU A 94 8.31 9.07 2.08
CA GLU A 94 8.65 9.36 0.69
C GLU A 94 7.49 9.99 -0.09
N LEU A 95 6.27 9.48 0.09
CA LEU A 95 5.07 10.04 -0.51
C LEU A 95 4.87 11.50 -0.06
N PHE A 96 5.06 11.79 1.23
CA PHE A 96 4.98 13.15 1.76
C PHE A 96 6.08 14.04 1.20
N TYR A 97 7.32 13.54 1.11
CA TYR A 97 8.42 14.27 0.49
C TYR A 97 8.12 14.65 -0.96
N ASN A 98 7.73 13.67 -1.78
CA ASN A 98 7.44 13.88 -3.20
C ASN A 98 6.22 14.77 -3.46
N LEU A 99 5.24 14.73 -2.55
CA LEU A 99 4.05 15.57 -2.61
C LEU A 99 4.26 16.96 -1.96
N GLY A 100 5.45 17.24 -1.36
CA GLY A 100 5.76 18.51 -0.70
C GLY A 100 4.92 18.73 0.55
N LEU A 101 4.67 17.67 1.30
CA LEU A 101 3.90 17.63 2.54
C LEU A 101 4.78 17.38 3.77
N SER A 102 6.11 17.51 3.63
CA SER A 102 7.08 17.19 4.68
C SER A 102 6.85 17.98 5.97
N ASP A 103 6.39 19.22 5.86
CA ASP A 103 6.04 20.10 6.96
C ASP A 103 4.79 19.66 7.76
N ARG A 104 4.00 18.75 7.23
CA ARG A 104 2.85 18.15 7.90
C ARG A 104 3.23 16.97 8.79
N ILE A 105 4.45 16.42 8.70
CA ILE A 105 4.87 15.26 9.49
C ILE A 105 5.20 15.70 10.92
N VAL A 106 4.38 15.30 11.89
CA VAL A 106 4.61 15.56 13.31
C VAL A 106 5.33 14.42 14.02
N GLY A 107 5.40 13.25 13.39
CA GLY A 107 6.10 12.09 13.90
C GLY A 107 6.16 10.95 12.89
N THR A 108 7.14 10.09 13.06
CA THR A 108 7.30 8.88 12.24
C THR A 108 7.84 7.73 13.08
N ILE A 109 7.95 6.54 12.50
CA ILE A 109 8.61 5.39 13.12
C ILE A 109 9.98 5.13 12.48
N ALA A 110 10.82 4.37 13.19
CA ALA A 110 12.08 3.90 12.65
C ALA A 110 11.87 3.02 11.41
N ILE A 111 12.64 3.27 10.37
CA ILE A 111 12.62 2.53 9.09
C ILE A 111 13.62 1.36 9.11
N ASP A 112 13.51 0.43 8.15
CA ASP A 112 14.31 -0.82 8.13
C ASP A 112 15.66 -0.69 7.45
N ASN A 113 15.83 0.28 6.55
CA ASN A 113 17.08 0.59 5.86
C ASN A 113 17.36 2.09 5.93
N ALA A 114 18.58 2.49 5.58
CA ALA A 114 18.92 3.89 5.41
C ALA A 114 17.94 4.58 4.44
N PRO A 115 17.52 5.84 4.73
CA PRO A 115 16.71 6.62 3.82
C PRO A 115 17.44 6.86 2.49
N GLY A 116 16.69 7.11 1.41
CA GLY A 116 17.25 7.57 0.15
C GLY A 116 17.98 8.92 0.32
N ASP A 117 19.02 9.16 -0.46
CA ASP A 117 19.86 10.36 -0.36
C ASP A 117 19.06 11.66 -0.52
N ASP A 118 18.02 11.66 -1.36
CA ASP A 118 17.17 12.80 -1.68
C ASP A 118 16.27 13.26 -0.52
N TRP A 119 15.90 12.37 0.40
CA TRP A 119 15.06 12.69 1.56
C TRP A 119 15.71 12.35 2.92
N LYS A 120 17.01 12.04 2.91
CA LYS A 120 17.77 11.73 4.13
C LYS A 120 17.75 12.89 5.14
N GLU A 121 17.97 14.12 4.69
CA GLU A 121 17.94 15.30 5.56
C GLU A 121 16.56 15.48 6.20
N LEU A 122 15.48 15.19 5.45
CA LEU A 122 14.15 15.18 6.01
C LEU A 122 14.06 14.14 7.13
N TYR A 123 14.41 12.87 6.87
CA TYR A 123 14.29 11.80 7.85
C TYR A 123 15.08 12.08 9.12
N ASP A 124 16.33 12.56 8.99
CA ASP A 124 17.18 12.93 10.11
C ASP A 124 16.60 14.06 10.99
N SER A 125 15.69 14.86 10.43
CA SER A 125 15.00 15.96 11.14
C SER A 125 13.68 15.54 11.81
N LEU A 126 13.13 14.37 11.46
CA LEU A 126 11.83 13.93 11.94
C LEU A 126 11.87 13.46 13.40
N ASN A 127 10.76 13.63 14.09
CA ASN A 127 10.53 13.08 15.41
C ASN A 127 10.23 11.57 15.30
N ILE A 128 11.20 10.71 15.64
CA ILE A 128 11.03 9.25 15.65
C ILE A 128 10.29 8.85 16.93
N LEU A 129 9.02 8.45 16.78
CA LEU A 129 8.15 8.07 17.90
C LEU A 129 8.50 6.71 18.51
N GLY A 130 9.14 5.83 17.75
CA GLY A 130 9.53 4.50 18.20
C GLY A 130 9.77 3.53 17.05
N ASP A 131 9.94 2.26 17.40
CA ASP A 131 10.06 1.15 16.45
C ASP A 131 8.69 0.49 16.19
N LYS A 132 8.45 0.04 14.97
CA LYS A 132 7.18 -0.57 14.55
C LYS A 132 6.75 -1.80 15.35
N MET A 133 7.70 -2.46 16.04
CA MET A 133 7.43 -3.65 16.87
C MET A 133 7.07 -3.31 18.31
N THR A 134 7.37 -2.09 18.77
CA THR A 134 7.22 -1.69 20.17
C THR A 134 6.36 -0.43 20.36
N ILE A 135 5.99 0.25 19.29
CA ILE A 135 5.15 1.44 19.32
C ILE A 135 3.76 1.10 19.88
N SER A 136 3.17 2.02 20.64
CA SER A 136 1.79 1.90 21.10
C SER A 136 0.92 3.06 20.63
N LYS A 137 -0.41 2.86 20.62
CA LYS A 137 -1.37 3.89 20.24
C LYS A 137 -1.32 5.14 21.13
N GLU A 138 -0.93 4.96 22.42
CA GLU A 138 -0.78 6.08 23.36
C GLU A 138 0.38 6.99 22.94
N VAL A 139 1.51 6.43 22.46
CA VAL A 139 2.64 7.21 21.96
C VAL A 139 2.24 7.95 20.69
N ILE A 140 1.49 7.30 19.80
CA ILE A 140 0.96 7.93 18.58
C ILE A 140 0.00 9.08 18.93
N ALA A 141 -0.96 8.83 19.82
CA ALA A 141 -1.95 9.84 20.23
C ALA A 141 -1.28 11.04 20.92
N ALA A 142 -0.17 10.83 21.66
CA ALA A 142 0.57 11.90 22.30
C ALA A 142 1.26 12.86 21.30
N ALA A 143 1.44 12.45 20.03
CA ALA A 143 1.88 13.34 18.96
C ALA A 143 0.73 14.19 18.39
N GLU A 144 -0.50 14.00 18.85
CA GLU A 144 -1.72 14.73 18.44
C GLU A 144 -1.88 14.81 16.91
N PRO A 145 -1.86 13.70 16.16
CA PRO A 145 -2.04 13.73 14.72
C PRO A 145 -3.53 13.84 14.34
N ASP A 146 -3.79 14.48 13.19
CA ASP A 146 -5.11 14.47 12.54
C ASP A 146 -5.31 13.20 11.71
N VAL A 147 -4.18 12.66 11.20
CA VAL A 147 -4.18 11.49 10.33
C VAL A 147 -2.92 10.64 10.52
N ILE A 148 -3.07 9.34 10.33
CA ILE A 148 -1.95 8.40 10.24
C ILE A 148 -1.94 7.77 8.85
N ILE A 149 -0.77 7.79 8.20
CA ILE A 149 -0.55 7.17 6.89
C ILE A 149 0.39 5.98 7.07
N GLY A 150 0.00 4.81 6.58
CA GLY A 150 0.83 3.62 6.69
C GLY A 150 0.28 2.44 5.88
N ARG A 151 0.90 1.28 6.05
CA ARG A 151 0.42 0.04 5.44
C ARG A 151 -0.74 -0.57 6.24
N SER A 152 -1.61 -1.35 5.60
CA SER A 152 -2.76 -2.00 6.26
C SER A 152 -2.39 -2.77 7.53
N ALA A 153 -1.27 -3.50 7.51
CA ALA A 153 -0.79 -4.29 8.65
C ALA A 153 -0.39 -3.44 9.87
N THR A 154 -0.15 -2.14 9.71
CA THR A 154 0.14 -1.20 10.80
C THR A 154 -1.07 -1.02 11.72
N PHE A 155 -2.28 -1.03 11.15
CA PHE A 155 -3.52 -0.73 11.85
C PHE A 155 -4.13 -2.00 12.44
N ALA A 156 -3.52 -2.48 13.54
CA ALA A 156 -3.91 -3.68 14.27
C ALA A 156 -3.94 -3.41 15.79
N GLU A 157 -4.79 -4.14 16.50
CA GLU A 157 -4.74 -4.17 17.96
C GLU A 157 -3.34 -4.55 18.45
N GLY A 158 -2.85 -3.88 19.48
CA GLY A 158 -1.52 -4.14 20.06
C GLY A 158 -0.33 -3.49 19.34
N THR A 159 -0.57 -2.74 18.25
CA THR A 159 0.40 -1.88 17.57
C THR A 159 -0.09 -0.43 17.59
N PHE A 160 -0.35 0.16 16.43
CA PHE A 160 -0.90 1.52 16.33
C PHE A 160 -2.35 1.63 16.82
N GLY A 161 -3.06 0.52 16.98
CA GLY A 161 -4.50 0.42 17.19
C GLY A 161 -5.24 0.10 15.88
N SER A 162 -6.43 -0.48 16.00
CA SER A 162 -7.32 -0.67 14.86
C SER A 162 -7.86 0.66 14.35
N ILE A 163 -8.32 0.71 13.10
CA ILE A 163 -8.88 1.96 12.52
C ILE A 163 -10.04 2.50 13.36
N PRO A 164 -11.02 1.68 13.82
CA PRO A 164 -12.08 2.17 14.70
C PRO A 164 -11.56 2.78 16.01
N GLU A 165 -10.56 2.17 16.67
CA GLU A 165 -9.97 2.72 17.90
C GLU A 165 -9.31 4.08 17.67
N LEU A 166 -8.62 4.29 16.54
CA LEU A 166 -8.01 5.56 16.18
C LEU A 166 -9.06 6.62 15.86
N ASN A 167 -10.15 6.24 15.17
CA ASN A 167 -11.26 7.14 14.89
C ASN A 167 -11.98 7.59 16.16
N GLU A 168 -12.09 6.74 17.21
CA GLU A 168 -12.63 7.12 18.53
C GLU A 168 -11.76 8.20 19.20
N LEU A 169 -10.46 8.28 18.88
CA LEU A 169 -9.54 9.33 19.32
C LEU A 169 -9.59 10.58 18.44
N GLY A 170 -10.44 10.61 17.41
CA GLY A 170 -10.53 11.70 16.44
C GLY A 170 -9.42 11.69 15.39
N ILE A 171 -8.68 10.59 15.25
CA ILE A 171 -7.57 10.43 14.33
C ILE A 171 -8.05 9.68 13.09
N ASN A 172 -7.98 10.30 11.91
CA ASN A 172 -8.24 9.64 10.64
C ASN A 172 -7.08 8.72 10.24
N VAL A 173 -7.37 7.75 9.38
CA VAL A 173 -6.39 6.77 8.89
C VAL A 173 -6.44 6.70 7.38
N TYR A 174 -5.28 6.67 6.75
CA TYR A 174 -5.14 6.18 5.38
C TYR A 174 -4.17 5.00 5.34
N ALA A 175 -4.71 3.80 5.18
CA ALA A 175 -3.91 2.62 4.86
C ALA A 175 -3.67 2.57 3.35
N GLN A 176 -2.39 2.52 2.95
CA GLN A 176 -1.98 2.50 1.56
C GLN A 176 -2.64 1.33 0.81
N LYS A 177 -3.34 1.63 -0.29
CA LYS A 177 -4.02 0.65 -1.13
C LYS A 177 -3.06 -0.43 -1.65
N ALA A 178 -1.82 -0.01 -1.99
CA ALA A 178 -0.77 -0.93 -2.41
C ALA A 178 -0.45 -2.03 -1.38
N SER A 179 -0.80 -1.82 -0.09
CA SER A 179 -0.59 -2.77 1.01
C SER A 179 -1.80 -3.66 1.32
N ASP A 180 -2.90 -3.55 0.58
CA ASP A 180 -4.10 -4.36 0.79
C ASP A 180 -3.87 -5.80 0.33
N MET A 181 -3.65 -6.72 1.27
CA MET A 181 -3.47 -8.15 0.98
C MET A 181 -4.77 -8.89 0.68
N SER A 182 -5.94 -8.26 0.83
CA SER A 182 -7.24 -8.86 0.56
C SER A 182 -7.62 -8.83 -0.93
N THR A 183 -6.94 -8.01 -1.71
CA THR A 183 -7.17 -7.83 -3.15
C THR A 183 -5.88 -8.05 -3.94
N ASP A 184 -5.99 -8.14 -5.25
CA ASP A 184 -4.81 -8.09 -6.09
C ASP A 184 -4.37 -6.63 -6.24
N VAL A 185 -3.11 -6.39 -5.92
CA VAL A 185 -2.46 -5.08 -5.99
C VAL A 185 -1.27 -5.13 -6.95
N SER A 186 -0.92 -3.99 -7.50
CA SER A 186 0.17 -3.85 -8.47
C SER A 186 0.85 -2.49 -8.32
N MET A 187 1.82 -2.19 -9.17
CA MET A 187 2.45 -0.87 -9.25
C MET A 187 1.44 0.27 -9.46
N GLN A 188 0.31 -0.01 -10.14
CA GLN A 188 -0.79 0.96 -10.27
C GLN A 188 -1.40 1.35 -8.92
N SER A 189 -1.42 0.43 -7.95
CA SER A 189 -1.95 0.73 -6.61
C SER A 189 -1.14 1.80 -5.87
N ILE A 190 0.18 1.87 -6.11
CA ILE A 190 1.04 2.96 -5.59
C ILE A 190 0.67 4.31 -6.26
N ILE A 191 0.41 4.31 -7.57
CA ILE A 191 -0.05 5.50 -8.29
C ILE A 191 -1.40 5.98 -7.77
N ASP A 192 -2.29 5.04 -7.45
CA ASP A 192 -3.58 5.33 -6.83
C ASP A 192 -3.42 5.95 -5.43
N ASP A 193 -2.45 5.47 -4.63
CA ASP A 193 -2.10 6.04 -3.32
C ASP A 193 -1.63 7.50 -3.47
N VAL A 194 -0.75 7.79 -4.44
CA VAL A 194 -0.30 9.16 -4.75
C VAL A 194 -1.49 10.08 -5.03
N THR A 195 -2.41 9.65 -5.89
CA THR A 195 -3.58 10.48 -6.26
C THR A 195 -4.57 10.63 -5.11
N THR A 196 -4.73 9.60 -4.26
CA THR A 196 -5.59 9.65 -3.09
C THR A 196 -5.04 10.60 -2.03
N LEU A 197 -3.74 10.53 -1.74
CA LEU A 197 -3.09 11.49 -0.85
C LEU A 197 -3.18 12.92 -1.39
N GLY A 198 -3.07 13.09 -2.72
CA GLY A 198 -3.31 14.37 -3.37
C GLY A 198 -4.68 14.96 -3.04
N LYS A 199 -5.72 14.14 -2.99
CA LYS A 199 -7.09 14.55 -2.61
C LYS A 199 -7.16 14.86 -1.11
N ILE A 200 -6.65 13.95 -0.25
CA ILE A 200 -6.67 14.10 1.21
C ILE A 200 -6.00 15.40 1.66
N PHE A 201 -4.88 15.77 1.04
CA PHE A 201 -4.08 16.95 1.43
C PHE A 201 -4.28 18.19 0.54
N ASN A 202 -5.25 18.14 -0.40
CA ASN A 202 -5.55 19.24 -1.32
C ASN A 202 -4.34 19.70 -2.18
N VAL A 203 -3.55 18.70 -2.67
CA VAL A 203 -2.39 18.91 -3.54
C VAL A 203 -2.54 18.13 -4.85
N GLN A 204 -3.76 18.08 -5.40
CA GLN A 204 -4.11 17.23 -6.55
C GLN A 204 -3.24 17.51 -7.78
N ASP A 205 -2.93 18.76 -8.07
CA ASP A 205 -2.11 19.13 -9.25
C ASP A 205 -0.73 18.49 -9.16
N LYS A 206 -0.09 18.57 -8.00
CA LYS A 206 1.22 17.96 -7.75
C LYS A 206 1.15 16.44 -7.78
N ALA A 207 0.13 15.86 -7.13
CA ALA A 207 -0.11 14.43 -7.11
C ALA A 207 -0.35 13.88 -8.52
N ASN A 208 -1.17 14.55 -9.33
CA ASN A 208 -1.46 14.13 -10.71
C ASN A 208 -0.20 14.21 -11.61
N ALA A 209 0.60 15.28 -11.46
CA ALA A 209 1.86 15.40 -12.18
C ALA A 209 2.83 14.27 -11.81
N TYR A 210 2.94 13.95 -10.51
CA TYR A 210 3.80 12.88 -10.05
C TYR A 210 3.28 11.49 -10.47
N ALA A 211 1.97 11.24 -10.34
CA ALA A 211 1.34 10.01 -10.82
C ALA A 211 1.59 9.76 -12.32
N LYS A 212 1.57 10.83 -13.13
CA LYS A 212 1.93 10.74 -14.55
C LYS A 212 3.36 10.29 -14.75
N THR A 213 4.33 10.85 -14.02
CA THR A 213 5.73 10.42 -14.08
C THR A 213 5.88 8.94 -13.74
N LEU A 214 5.22 8.46 -12.67
CA LEU A 214 5.25 7.04 -12.30
C LEU A 214 4.61 6.15 -13.37
N THR A 215 3.52 6.61 -13.99
CA THR A 215 2.90 5.88 -15.11
C THR A 215 3.83 5.77 -16.31
N GLU A 216 4.54 6.83 -16.65
CA GLU A 216 5.53 6.83 -17.74
C GLU A 216 6.70 5.86 -17.44
N ARG A 217 7.20 5.83 -16.20
CA ARG A 217 8.21 4.86 -15.75
C ARG A 217 7.72 3.41 -15.91
N LEU A 218 6.51 3.12 -15.44
CA LEU A 218 5.91 1.79 -15.57
C LEU A 218 5.77 1.36 -17.04
N ASN A 219 5.34 2.26 -17.91
CA ASN A 219 5.21 1.99 -19.34
C ASN A 219 6.58 1.70 -19.98
N THR A 220 7.62 2.45 -19.65
CA THR A 220 8.98 2.24 -20.14
C THR A 220 9.50 0.84 -19.79
N VAL A 221 9.29 0.39 -18.53
CA VAL A 221 9.64 -0.97 -18.11
C VAL A 221 8.82 -2.01 -18.88
N SER A 222 7.52 -1.80 -19.02
CA SER A 222 6.63 -2.72 -19.73
C SER A 222 7.04 -2.89 -21.20
N GLU A 223 7.42 -1.81 -21.88
CA GLU A 223 7.93 -1.83 -23.26
C GLU A 223 9.27 -2.60 -23.37
N LYS A 224 10.20 -2.36 -22.42
CA LYS A 224 11.47 -3.09 -22.34
C LYS A 224 11.26 -4.59 -22.16
N VAL A 225 10.38 -4.98 -21.21
CA VAL A 225 10.04 -6.37 -20.94
C VAL A 225 9.42 -7.02 -22.17
N ALA A 226 8.45 -6.35 -22.82
CA ALA A 226 7.81 -6.86 -24.04
C ALA A 226 8.80 -7.08 -25.18
N ALA A 227 9.83 -6.25 -25.28
CA ALA A 227 10.86 -6.38 -26.32
C ALA A 227 11.91 -7.47 -26.03
N SER A 228 12.16 -7.79 -24.76
CA SER A 228 13.32 -8.59 -24.32
C SER A 228 13.00 -9.93 -23.70
N ALA A 229 11.82 -10.08 -23.04
CA ALA A 229 11.51 -11.29 -22.27
C ALA A 229 11.23 -12.54 -23.12
N GLY A 230 10.83 -12.38 -24.40
CA GLY A 230 10.38 -13.51 -25.23
C GLY A 230 9.19 -14.26 -24.62
N ASP A 231 9.09 -15.55 -24.94
CA ASP A 231 7.98 -16.40 -24.46
C ASP A 231 8.27 -17.07 -23.08
N LYS A 232 9.48 -16.90 -22.53
CA LYS A 232 9.89 -17.57 -21.29
C LYS A 232 9.56 -16.69 -20.07
N THR A 233 8.68 -17.18 -19.21
CA THR A 233 8.50 -16.64 -17.86
C THR A 233 9.61 -17.15 -16.93
N LEU A 234 10.25 -16.26 -16.18
CA LEU A 234 11.32 -16.62 -15.24
C LEU A 234 10.75 -16.99 -13.88
N ASN A 235 11.30 -18.06 -13.31
CA ASN A 235 11.00 -18.51 -11.95
C ASN A 235 11.86 -17.73 -10.95
N VAL A 236 11.23 -16.98 -10.04
CA VAL A 236 11.92 -16.13 -9.07
C VAL A 236 11.66 -16.63 -7.66
N LEU A 237 12.71 -16.71 -6.85
CA LEU A 237 12.60 -16.88 -5.41
C LEU A 237 12.88 -15.54 -4.73
N VAL A 238 11.95 -15.07 -3.89
CA VAL A 238 12.15 -13.89 -3.04
C VAL A 238 12.46 -14.36 -1.63
N MET A 239 13.65 -14.05 -1.13
CA MET A 239 14.13 -14.53 0.16
C MET A 239 14.87 -13.45 0.96
N ALA A 240 15.06 -13.70 2.25
CA ALA A 240 15.78 -12.84 3.18
C ALA A 240 16.40 -13.65 4.32
N THR A 241 17.25 -13.01 5.12
CA THR A 241 17.75 -13.54 6.41
C THR A 241 18.42 -14.91 6.24
N TYR A 242 19.33 -15.01 5.28
CA TYR A 242 20.10 -16.24 5.10
C TYR A 242 21.16 -16.40 6.21
N LYS A 243 21.04 -17.48 6.96
CA LYS A 243 22.00 -17.80 8.03
C LYS A 243 22.16 -19.31 8.17
N GLU A 244 23.40 -19.79 8.05
CA GLU A 244 23.76 -21.21 8.28
C GLU A 244 22.87 -22.20 7.50
N GLY A 245 22.57 -21.88 6.22
CA GLY A 245 21.75 -22.71 5.35
C GLY A 245 20.23 -22.63 5.61
N THR A 246 19.78 -21.73 6.49
CA THR A 246 18.37 -21.44 6.72
C THR A 246 18.02 -20.04 6.27
N PHE A 247 16.77 -19.84 5.82
CA PHE A 247 16.31 -18.54 5.31
C PHE A 247 14.80 -18.35 5.44
N VAL A 248 14.36 -17.12 5.19
CA VAL A 248 12.95 -16.70 5.10
C VAL A 248 12.58 -16.55 3.63
N VAL A 249 11.37 -16.91 3.24
CA VAL A 249 10.83 -16.63 1.91
C VAL A 249 9.54 -15.84 1.97
N PHE A 250 9.33 -15.00 0.95
CA PHE A 250 8.10 -14.28 0.72
C PHE A 250 7.32 -14.99 -0.39
N GLY A 251 6.08 -15.37 -0.10
CA GLY A 251 5.23 -16.14 -1.00
C GLY A 251 4.03 -15.36 -1.55
N ALA A 252 2.92 -16.07 -1.79
CA ALA A 252 1.71 -15.50 -2.40
C ALA A 252 1.08 -14.31 -1.63
N ASN A 253 1.35 -14.18 -0.33
CA ASN A 253 0.89 -13.06 0.49
C ASN A 253 1.68 -11.75 0.25
N ALA A 254 2.84 -11.80 -0.40
CA ALA A 254 3.57 -10.61 -0.84
C ALA A 254 2.95 -10.06 -2.14
N LYS A 255 1.71 -9.56 -2.05
CA LYS A 255 0.85 -9.24 -3.20
C LYS A 255 1.46 -8.23 -4.15
N LEU A 256 1.95 -7.09 -3.63
CA LEU A 256 2.56 -6.04 -4.45
C LEU A 256 3.82 -6.55 -5.17
N GLN A 257 4.68 -7.28 -4.45
CA GLN A 257 5.92 -7.85 -5.00
C GLN A 257 5.62 -8.87 -6.10
N ASN A 258 4.59 -9.71 -5.92
CA ASN A 258 4.14 -10.62 -6.96
C ASN A 258 3.54 -9.88 -8.17
N GLY A 259 2.84 -8.76 -7.95
CA GLY A 259 2.39 -7.85 -9.01
C GLY A 259 3.57 -7.21 -9.78
N MET A 260 4.64 -6.82 -9.07
CA MET A 260 5.88 -6.33 -9.67
C MET A 260 6.57 -7.43 -10.51
N LEU A 261 6.71 -8.64 -9.96
CA LEU A 261 7.28 -9.78 -10.70
C LEU A 261 6.48 -10.10 -11.96
N SER A 262 5.13 -10.03 -11.88
CA SER A 262 4.27 -10.22 -13.04
C SER A 262 4.52 -9.17 -14.13
N ALA A 263 4.73 -7.91 -13.76
CA ALA A 263 5.08 -6.84 -14.71
C ALA A 263 6.45 -7.08 -15.38
N LEU A 264 7.33 -7.86 -14.75
CA LEU A 264 8.63 -8.29 -15.27
C LEU A 264 8.59 -9.64 -16.00
N ASN A 265 7.42 -10.17 -16.35
CA ASN A 265 7.26 -11.52 -16.89
C ASN A 265 7.93 -12.60 -16.03
N CYS A 266 7.82 -12.48 -14.71
CA CYS A 266 8.35 -13.36 -13.70
C CYS A 266 7.24 -13.93 -12.83
N VAL A 267 7.47 -15.11 -12.24
CA VAL A 267 6.59 -15.74 -11.28
C VAL A 267 7.37 -16.12 -10.01
N ASN A 268 6.79 -15.81 -8.85
CA ASN A 268 7.34 -16.27 -7.58
C ASN A 268 7.09 -17.76 -7.42
N VAL A 269 8.15 -18.55 -7.25
CA VAL A 269 8.05 -20.00 -7.11
C VAL A 269 7.47 -20.46 -5.78
N MET A 270 7.41 -19.55 -4.78
CA MET A 270 6.89 -19.86 -3.45
C MET A 270 5.40 -19.53 -3.33
N ASN A 271 4.57 -20.54 -3.22
CA ASN A 271 3.12 -20.38 -2.99
C ASN A 271 2.78 -19.88 -1.59
N LYS A 272 3.68 -20.03 -0.61
CA LYS A 272 3.50 -19.58 0.78
C LYS A 272 4.79 -18.98 1.29
N GLY A 273 4.66 -17.89 2.05
CA GLY A 273 5.75 -17.39 2.87
C GLY A 273 6.11 -18.40 3.97
N GLY A 274 7.35 -18.36 4.40
CA GLY A 274 7.82 -19.24 5.47
C GLY A 274 9.14 -18.78 6.06
N SER A 275 9.41 -19.19 7.28
CA SER A 275 10.68 -19.00 7.98
C SER A 275 11.33 -20.34 8.22
N SER A 276 12.67 -20.32 8.38
CA SER A 276 13.48 -21.52 8.63
C SER A 276 13.39 -22.57 7.51
N LEU A 277 13.28 -22.13 6.26
CA LEU A 277 13.46 -22.99 5.09
C LEU A 277 14.95 -23.38 5.00
N THR A 278 15.21 -24.53 4.37
CA THR A 278 16.56 -25.11 4.23
C THR A 278 17.04 -25.12 2.79
N LEU A 279 18.33 -25.47 2.58
CA LEU A 279 18.91 -25.54 1.25
C LEU A 279 18.19 -26.51 0.34
N GLU A 280 17.63 -27.63 0.87
CA GLU A 280 16.83 -28.59 0.11
C GLU A 280 15.56 -27.93 -0.46
N ASN A 281 14.93 -27.03 0.30
CA ASN A 281 13.76 -26.30 -0.20
C ASN A 281 14.16 -25.36 -1.36
N LEU A 282 15.37 -24.77 -1.32
CA LEU A 282 15.87 -23.93 -2.41
C LEU A 282 16.17 -24.76 -3.65
N VAL A 283 16.77 -25.94 -3.49
CA VAL A 283 17.00 -26.89 -4.58
C VAL A 283 15.68 -27.37 -5.20
N GLU A 284 14.66 -27.68 -4.38
CA GLU A 284 13.33 -28.08 -4.86
C GLU A 284 12.63 -26.92 -5.61
N ALA A 285 12.72 -25.70 -5.11
CA ALA A 285 12.16 -24.52 -5.75
C ALA A 285 12.80 -24.21 -7.11
N ASN A 286 14.08 -24.56 -7.27
CA ASN A 286 14.85 -24.48 -8.52
C ASN A 286 14.67 -23.15 -9.29
N PRO A 287 14.89 -21.98 -8.67
CA PRO A 287 14.63 -20.69 -9.29
C PRO A 287 15.65 -20.35 -10.39
N ASP A 288 15.18 -19.62 -11.42
CA ASP A 288 16.04 -19.00 -12.45
C ASP A 288 16.77 -17.76 -11.86
N VAL A 289 16.13 -17.07 -10.89
CA VAL A 289 16.62 -15.84 -10.26
C VAL A 289 16.32 -15.88 -8.76
N ILE A 290 17.22 -15.36 -7.96
CA ILE A 290 17.00 -15.09 -6.53
C ILE A 290 17.03 -13.57 -6.31
N ILE A 291 15.97 -13.04 -5.70
CA ILE A 291 15.92 -11.70 -5.12
C ILE A 291 16.17 -11.85 -3.62
N TYR A 292 17.32 -11.37 -3.16
CA TYR A 292 17.71 -11.40 -1.77
C TYR A 292 17.42 -10.04 -1.11
N VAL A 293 16.51 -10.02 -0.16
CA VAL A 293 16.06 -8.80 0.51
C VAL A 293 16.92 -8.54 1.73
N THR A 294 17.62 -7.40 1.76
CA THR A 294 18.53 -6.99 2.84
C THR A 294 17.86 -6.01 3.80
N ALA A 295 18.27 -6.01 5.07
CA ALA A 295 17.82 -5.03 6.06
C ALA A 295 18.95 -4.69 7.04
N ASP A 296 19.04 -3.42 7.48
CA ASP A 296 20.14 -2.97 8.34
C ASP A 296 20.26 -3.75 9.65
N ARG A 297 19.13 -4.21 10.20
CA ARG A 297 19.10 -5.10 11.37
C ARG A 297 19.77 -6.46 11.14
N ASN A 298 19.98 -6.87 9.89
CA ASN A 298 20.60 -8.13 9.48
C ASN A 298 21.95 -7.90 8.77
N ALA A 299 22.50 -6.69 8.75
CA ALA A 299 23.63 -6.28 7.93
C ALA A 299 24.83 -7.25 7.99
N GLU A 300 25.15 -7.82 9.17
CA GLU A 300 26.26 -8.75 9.32
C GLU A 300 26.03 -10.08 8.58
N SER A 301 24.81 -10.63 8.62
CA SER A 301 24.46 -11.87 7.91
C SER A 301 24.27 -11.61 6.43
N ASP A 302 23.59 -10.51 6.09
CA ASP A 302 23.28 -10.17 4.69
C ASP A 302 24.56 -9.92 3.88
N ALA A 303 25.56 -9.25 4.44
CA ALA A 303 26.85 -9.02 3.79
C ALA A 303 27.59 -10.29 3.31
N LYS A 304 27.24 -11.45 3.85
CA LYS A 304 27.87 -12.74 3.51
C LYS A 304 26.92 -13.71 2.81
N ALA A 305 25.66 -13.38 2.73
CA ALA A 305 24.59 -14.30 2.30
C ALA A 305 24.81 -14.84 0.88
N VAL A 306 25.02 -13.93 -0.07
CA VAL A 306 25.18 -14.30 -1.49
C VAL A 306 26.45 -15.14 -1.70
N GLU A 307 27.57 -14.77 -1.07
CA GLU A 307 28.82 -15.52 -1.16
C GLU A 307 28.66 -16.92 -0.51
N SER A 308 28.01 -16.98 0.65
CA SER A 308 27.75 -18.24 1.34
C SER A 308 26.88 -19.18 0.48
N MET A 309 25.80 -18.68 -0.12
CA MET A 309 24.96 -19.47 -1.05
C MET A 309 25.75 -20.01 -2.24
N LYS A 310 26.66 -19.21 -2.81
CA LYS A 310 27.51 -19.64 -3.95
C LYS A 310 28.52 -20.74 -3.58
N ASN A 311 28.92 -20.80 -2.33
CA ASN A 311 29.88 -21.79 -1.82
C ASN A 311 29.20 -23.10 -1.35
N GLU A 312 27.87 -23.16 -1.31
CA GLU A 312 27.15 -24.38 -0.95
C GLU A 312 27.10 -25.37 -2.13
N GLU A 313 27.80 -26.50 -2.01
CA GLU A 313 27.86 -27.52 -3.08
C GLU A 313 26.47 -28.01 -3.52
N ILE A 314 25.52 -28.14 -2.59
CA ILE A 314 24.15 -28.56 -2.88
C ILE A 314 23.41 -27.57 -3.79
N LEU A 315 23.77 -26.29 -3.77
CA LEU A 315 23.16 -25.24 -4.58
C LEU A 315 23.81 -25.08 -5.95
N ALA A 316 24.92 -25.75 -6.25
CA ALA A 316 25.66 -25.59 -7.50
C ALA A 316 24.83 -25.90 -8.77
N SER A 317 23.78 -26.75 -8.63
CA SER A 317 22.86 -27.09 -9.74
C SER A 317 21.66 -26.15 -9.87
N VAL A 318 21.42 -25.25 -8.89
CA VAL A 318 20.31 -24.29 -8.94
C VAL A 318 20.61 -23.22 -9.99
N PRO A 319 19.72 -23.00 -10.99
CA PRO A 319 20.00 -22.08 -12.09
C PRO A 319 20.40 -20.67 -11.65
N ALA A 320 19.74 -20.12 -10.62
CA ALA A 320 20.07 -18.81 -10.09
C ALA A 320 21.51 -18.71 -9.54
N VAL A 321 22.00 -19.76 -8.88
CA VAL A 321 23.35 -19.86 -8.34
C VAL A 321 24.36 -20.11 -9.45
N ALA A 322 24.10 -21.14 -10.29
CA ALA A 322 24.98 -21.55 -11.38
C ALA A 322 25.24 -20.40 -12.39
N ASN A 323 24.23 -19.58 -12.66
CA ASN A 323 24.29 -18.47 -13.62
C ASN A 323 24.57 -17.12 -12.98
N ASN A 324 24.86 -17.06 -11.67
CA ASN A 324 25.08 -15.83 -10.91
C ASN A 324 23.90 -14.83 -11.02
N LYS A 325 22.66 -15.32 -11.07
CA LYS A 325 21.43 -14.55 -11.13
C LYS A 325 20.82 -14.38 -9.72
N ILE A 326 21.61 -13.74 -8.84
CA ILE A 326 21.21 -13.35 -7.48
C ILE A 326 21.39 -11.84 -7.39
N ILE A 327 20.31 -11.13 -7.04
CA ILE A 327 20.33 -9.68 -6.84
C ILE A 327 19.92 -9.35 -5.41
N GLU A 328 20.64 -8.41 -4.78
CA GLU A 328 20.33 -7.89 -3.44
C GLU A 328 19.50 -6.63 -3.58
N VAL A 329 18.41 -6.53 -2.81
CA VAL A 329 17.55 -5.35 -2.80
C VAL A 329 17.22 -4.94 -1.36
N PRO A 330 17.22 -3.64 -1.02
CA PRO A 330 16.85 -3.18 0.31
C PRO A 330 15.36 -3.47 0.63
N TYR A 331 15.08 -3.83 1.88
CA TYR A 331 13.71 -4.15 2.34
C TYR A 331 12.74 -3.00 2.06
N ASP A 332 13.10 -1.77 2.46
CA ASP A 332 12.22 -0.61 2.29
C ASP A 332 12.04 -0.18 0.83
N ALA A 333 12.94 -0.59 -0.09
CA ALA A 333 12.80 -0.33 -1.51
C ALA A 333 11.96 -1.38 -2.24
N PHE A 334 11.89 -2.61 -1.71
CA PHE A 334 11.20 -3.73 -2.35
C PHE A 334 9.95 -4.18 -1.61
N MET A 335 10.00 -4.32 -0.27
CA MET A 335 8.92 -4.89 0.55
C MET A 335 7.99 -3.83 1.12
N ASP A 336 8.34 -2.55 1.09
CA ASP A 336 7.44 -1.45 1.43
C ASP A 336 6.56 -1.07 0.22
N TYR A 337 5.59 -0.19 0.40
CA TYR A 337 4.48 0.05 -0.53
C TYR A 337 4.56 1.46 -1.14
N GLY A 338 5.75 1.85 -1.58
CA GLY A 338 6.04 3.23 -1.98
C GLY A 338 6.72 3.37 -3.34
N VAL A 339 7.16 4.60 -3.58
CA VAL A 339 7.69 5.00 -4.89
C VAL A 339 9.05 4.38 -5.21
N ARG A 340 9.85 3.99 -4.20
CA ARG A 340 11.10 3.22 -4.42
C ARG A 340 10.87 1.85 -5.05
N ASN A 341 9.64 1.29 -4.98
CA ASN A 341 9.32 0.09 -5.74
C ASN A 341 9.46 0.31 -7.26
N PHE A 342 9.34 1.54 -7.76
CA PHE A 342 9.61 1.84 -9.18
C PHE A 342 11.10 1.80 -9.49
N ASP A 343 11.96 2.28 -8.59
CA ASP A 343 13.42 2.20 -8.74
C ASP A 343 13.85 0.72 -8.77
N THR A 344 13.32 -0.07 -7.84
CA THR A 344 13.56 -1.52 -7.80
C THR A 344 13.01 -2.24 -9.03
N LEU A 345 11.83 -1.85 -9.53
CA LEU A 345 11.26 -2.43 -10.76
C LEU A 345 12.18 -2.18 -11.97
N GLU A 346 12.72 -0.97 -12.10
CA GLU A 346 13.67 -0.61 -13.15
C GLU A 346 14.98 -1.37 -13.02
N GLU A 347 15.56 -1.43 -11.80
CA GLU A 347 16.78 -2.18 -11.51
C GLU A 347 16.62 -3.69 -11.81
N LEU A 348 15.51 -4.29 -11.40
CA LEU A 348 15.20 -5.69 -11.71
C LEU A 348 15.03 -5.89 -13.21
N SER A 349 14.36 -4.97 -13.91
CA SER A 349 14.23 -5.03 -15.37
C SER A 349 15.60 -5.00 -16.06
N ASP A 350 16.51 -4.16 -15.58
CA ASP A 350 17.87 -4.08 -16.09
C ASP A 350 18.68 -5.34 -15.80
N PHE A 351 18.58 -5.88 -14.61
CA PHE A 351 19.26 -7.11 -14.20
C PHE A 351 18.79 -8.35 -14.99
N LEU A 352 17.51 -8.40 -15.33
CA LEU A 352 16.91 -9.55 -15.99
C LEU A 352 17.14 -9.52 -17.51
N TYR A 353 17.11 -8.33 -18.12
CA TYR A 353 16.96 -8.17 -19.57
C TYR A 353 18.09 -7.38 -20.28
N ASN A 354 19.17 -7.03 -19.57
CA ASN A 354 20.43 -6.50 -20.16
C ASN A 354 21.52 -7.59 -20.10
#